data_d8e12c9097ce0f1f2fd9eb4cb4b1a652
#
_entry.id   d8e12c9097ce0f1f2fd9eb4cb4b1a652
#
_cell.length_a   1.000
_cell.length_b   1.000
_cell.length_c   1.000
_cell.angle_alpha   90.00
_cell.angle_beta   90.00
_cell.angle_gamma   90.00
#
_symmetry.space_group_name_H-M   'P 1'
#
loop_
_entity.id
_entity.type
_entity.pdbx_description
1 polymer ?
#
loop_
_entity_poly.entity_id
_entity_poly.type
_entity_poly.pdbx_seq_one_letter_code
_entity_poly.pdbx_strand_id
1 'polypeptide(L)'
;AAPVARRTFDSLRTDDPDRGVIFMGDLDDDPMNKSCAEVLKAMPNVKDVQTVNDIYNPFWEKLAKGIGTLAYRGSWNLFDQIVMNGYFLKHYSGKDKPQLTFVRADVLNKEFLRTTDGDRQGYPLRTYSGGVFLNGYSDHFPTQIYLVKEAK
;
A
#
# COMPACT_ATOMS: atom_id res chain seq x y z
N ALA A 1 10.35 11.04 -7.00
CA ALA A 1 9.50 9.90 -7.34
C ALA A 1 8.02 10.28 -7.39
N ALA A 2 7.37 10.80 -6.33
CA ALA A 2 5.92 11.04 -6.26
C ALA A 2 5.31 11.90 -7.41
N PRO A 3 5.92 13.01 -7.88
CA PRO A 3 5.38 13.74 -9.03
C PRO A 3 5.39 12.93 -10.34
N VAL A 4 6.35 12.01 -10.50
CA VAL A 4 6.40 11.12 -11.67
C VAL A 4 5.28 10.10 -11.58
N ALA A 5 5.10 9.44 -10.41
CA ALA A 5 4.02 8.51 -10.18
C ALA A 5 2.65 9.15 -10.44
N ARG A 6 2.42 10.37 -9.92
CA ARG A 6 1.17 11.11 -10.16
C ARG A 6 0.93 11.37 -11.64
N ARG A 7 1.93 11.87 -12.37
CA ARG A 7 1.82 12.08 -13.81
C ARG A 7 1.55 10.79 -14.59
N THR A 8 2.18 9.68 -14.17
CA THR A 8 1.93 8.38 -14.80
C THR A 8 0.48 7.92 -14.60
N PHE A 9 -0.06 8.08 -13.38
CA PHE A 9 -1.48 7.83 -13.11
C PHE A 9 -2.38 8.66 -14.05
N ASP A 10 -2.12 9.96 -14.14
CA ASP A 10 -2.91 10.88 -14.95
C ASP A 10 -2.81 10.54 -16.44
N SER A 11 -1.61 10.20 -16.95
CA SER A 11 -1.37 9.84 -18.34
C SER A 11 -2.09 8.54 -18.74
N LEU A 12 -1.98 7.47 -17.92
CA LEU A 12 -2.66 6.20 -18.19
C LEU A 12 -4.17 6.33 -18.32
N ARG A 13 -4.74 7.38 -17.74
CA ARG A 13 -6.16 7.67 -17.73
C ARG A 13 -6.60 8.66 -18.81
N THR A 14 -5.66 9.43 -19.36
CA THR A 14 -5.94 10.26 -20.55
C THR A 14 -6.31 9.38 -21.75
N ASP A 15 -5.65 8.23 -21.86
CA ASP A 15 -5.89 7.27 -22.95
C ASP A 15 -7.18 6.45 -22.74
N ASP A 16 -7.52 6.17 -21.46
CA ASP A 16 -8.70 5.40 -21.07
C ASP A 16 -9.21 5.91 -19.70
N PRO A 17 -10.22 6.80 -19.70
CA PRO A 17 -10.74 7.41 -18.47
C PRO A 17 -11.28 6.42 -17.43
N ASP A 18 -11.74 5.25 -17.87
CA ASP A 18 -12.31 4.21 -17.00
C ASP A 18 -11.29 3.13 -16.61
N ARG A 19 -10.00 3.35 -16.90
CA ARG A 19 -8.95 2.39 -16.58
C ARG A 19 -8.73 2.26 -15.08
N GLY A 20 -8.74 1.00 -14.59
CA GLY A 20 -8.26 0.67 -13.25
C GLY A 20 -6.73 0.76 -13.18
N VAL A 21 -6.20 1.55 -12.24
CA VAL A 21 -4.76 1.73 -12.05
C VAL A 21 -4.39 1.40 -10.61
N ILE A 22 -3.40 0.55 -10.45
CA ILE A 22 -2.77 0.21 -9.17
C ILE A 22 -1.29 0.59 -9.25
N PHE A 23 -0.80 1.30 -8.24
CA PHE A 23 0.61 1.63 -8.06
C PHE A 23 1.09 1.03 -6.75
N MET A 24 2.22 0.32 -6.77
CA MET A 24 2.73 -0.36 -5.59
C MET A 24 4.25 -0.36 -5.55
N GLY A 25 4.78 -0.44 -4.35
CA GLY A 25 6.21 -0.55 -4.08
C GLY A 25 6.59 -0.01 -2.72
N ASP A 26 7.88 -0.07 -2.43
CA ASP A 26 8.50 0.68 -1.36
C ASP A 26 8.61 2.14 -1.80
N LEU A 27 7.87 3.02 -1.11
CA LEU A 27 7.79 4.44 -1.43
C LEU A 27 8.79 5.29 -0.64
N ASP A 28 9.52 4.68 0.30
CA ASP A 28 10.45 5.32 1.23
C ASP A 28 9.81 6.49 2.03
N ASP A 29 8.47 6.42 2.16
CA ASP A 29 7.64 7.42 2.84
C ASP A 29 6.38 6.76 3.41
N ASP A 30 5.91 7.25 4.55
CA ASP A 30 4.66 6.81 5.14
C ASP A 30 3.43 7.35 4.38
N PRO A 31 2.25 6.69 4.49
CA PRO A 31 1.02 7.13 3.82
C PRO A 31 0.64 8.59 4.06
N MET A 32 0.91 9.12 5.25
CA MET A 32 0.60 10.50 5.63
C MET A 32 1.68 11.51 5.25
N ASN A 33 2.82 11.07 4.74
CA ASN A 33 3.89 11.97 4.34
C ASN A 33 3.51 12.77 3.09
N LYS A 34 4.15 13.92 2.94
CA LYS A 34 3.83 14.89 1.87
C LYS A 34 3.83 14.28 0.46
N SER A 35 4.75 13.36 0.18
CA SER A 35 4.86 12.69 -1.11
C SER A 35 3.59 11.88 -1.44
N CYS A 36 3.04 11.16 -0.46
CA CYS A 36 1.84 10.34 -0.61
C CYS A 36 0.57 11.18 -0.48
N ALA A 37 0.45 11.98 0.56
CA ALA A 37 -0.77 12.73 0.89
C ALA A 37 -1.01 13.93 -0.02
N GLU A 38 0.03 14.76 -0.29
CA GLU A 38 -0.15 16.02 -1.01
C GLU A 38 0.24 15.91 -2.50
N VAL A 39 1.33 15.21 -2.82
CA VAL A 39 1.84 15.14 -4.19
C VAL A 39 1.13 14.04 -4.98
N LEU A 40 1.09 12.81 -4.46
CA LEU A 40 0.33 11.73 -5.06
C LEU A 40 -1.18 11.92 -4.86
N LYS A 41 -1.57 12.66 -3.82
CA LYS A 41 -2.97 12.93 -3.41
C LYS A 41 -3.74 11.64 -3.11
N ALA A 42 -3.06 10.70 -2.45
CA ALA A 42 -3.66 9.44 -2.04
C ALA A 42 -4.51 9.65 -0.76
N MET A 43 -5.79 9.33 -0.84
CA MET A 43 -6.79 9.61 0.19
C MET A 43 -6.86 8.48 1.22
N PRO A 44 -7.04 8.80 2.51
CA PRO A 44 -7.09 7.81 3.59
C PRO A 44 -8.42 7.05 3.68
N ASN A 45 -9.53 7.62 3.22
CA ASN A 45 -10.85 7.01 3.40
C ASN A 45 -11.54 6.78 2.06
N VAL A 46 -12.20 5.65 1.93
CA VAL A 46 -13.02 5.30 0.76
C VAL A 46 -14.08 6.36 0.44
N LYS A 47 -14.69 6.95 1.48
CA LYS A 47 -15.74 7.98 1.32
C LYS A 47 -15.25 9.29 0.68
N ASP A 48 -13.95 9.55 0.76
CA ASP A 48 -13.35 10.78 0.21
C ASP A 48 -13.02 10.62 -1.28
N VAL A 49 -13.00 9.39 -1.79
CA VAL A 49 -12.79 9.05 -3.21
C VAL A 49 -14.12 9.19 -3.94
N GLN A 50 -14.30 10.27 -4.69
CA GLN A 50 -15.55 10.62 -5.37
C GLN A 50 -15.56 10.23 -6.85
N THR A 51 -14.39 10.13 -7.45
CA THR A 51 -14.24 9.87 -8.88
C THR A 51 -13.25 8.73 -9.12
N VAL A 52 -13.30 8.17 -10.32
CA VAL A 52 -12.31 7.19 -10.78
C VAL A 52 -10.89 7.77 -10.82
N ASN A 53 -10.76 9.10 -10.84
CA ASN A 53 -9.47 9.81 -10.86
C ASN A 53 -8.79 9.92 -9.51
N ASP A 54 -9.57 9.79 -8.44
CA ASP A 54 -9.05 9.90 -7.10
C ASP A 54 -8.25 8.65 -6.75
N ILE A 55 -7.24 8.81 -5.92
CA ILE A 55 -6.38 7.72 -5.49
C ILE A 55 -6.69 7.38 -4.03
N TYR A 56 -6.93 6.13 -3.76
CA TYR A 56 -7.14 5.58 -2.43
C TYR A 56 -5.90 4.87 -1.91
N ASN A 57 -5.55 5.14 -0.65
CA ASN A 57 -4.47 4.45 0.05
C ASN A 57 -5.02 3.68 1.27
N PRO A 58 -5.23 2.37 1.17
CA PRO A 58 -5.76 1.56 2.26
C PRO A 58 -4.79 1.36 3.43
N PHE A 59 -3.52 1.74 3.28
CA PHE A 59 -2.50 1.54 4.31
C PHE A 59 -2.43 2.68 5.34
N TRP A 60 -3.07 3.80 5.08
CA TRP A 60 -3.13 4.92 6.02
C TRP A 60 -3.68 4.50 7.40
N GLU A 61 -4.82 3.83 7.40
CA GLU A 61 -5.44 3.33 8.63
C GLU A 61 -4.59 2.25 9.32
N LYS A 62 -3.83 1.45 8.55
CA LYS A 62 -2.94 0.42 9.11
C LYS A 62 -1.84 1.07 9.96
N LEU A 63 -1.14 2.06 9.42
CA LEU A 63 -0.10 2.76 10.17
C LEU A 63 -0.67 3.51 11.38
N ALA A 64 -1.84 4.15 11.25
CA ALA A 64 -2.52 4.81 12.36
C ALA A 64 -2.86 3.84 13.52
N LYS A 65 -3.01 2.55 13.22
CA LYS A 65 -3.18 1.46 14.21
C LYS A 65 -1.86 0.83 14.67
N GLY A 66 -0.71 1.41 14.31
CA GLY A 66 0.61 0.91 14.69
C GLY A 66 1.09 -0.30 13.88
N ILE A 67 0.47 -0.58 12.71
CA ILE A 67 0.86 -1.66 11.82
C ILE A 67 1.77 -1.08 10.73
N GLY A 68 3.03 -1.48 10.73
CA GLY A 68 4.01 -1.07 9.72
C GLY A 68 4.62 -2.24 8.96
N THR A 69 5.38 -1.94 7.93
CA THR A 69 6.15 -2.93 7.15
C THR A 69 7.58 -3.04 7.60
N LEU A 70 8.14 -1.98 8.18
CA LEU A 70 9.48 -2.00 8.75
C LEU A 70 9.51 -1.31 10.11
N ALA A 71 10.51 -1.66 10.91
CA ALA A 71 10.73 -1.03 12.20
C ALA A 71 12.16 -0.46 12.29
N TYR A 72 12.27 0.79 12.69
CA TYR A 72 13.54 1.48 12.87
C TYR A 72 13.55 2.28 14.18
N ARG A 73 14.55 2.01 15.04
CA ARG A 73 14.71 2.70 16.33
C ARG A 73 13.46 2.73 17.21
N GLY A 74 12.70 1.63 17.22
CA GLY A 74 11.49 1.51 18.04
C GLY A 74 10.21 2.06 17.39
N SER A 75 10.30 2.67 16.20
CA SER A 75 9.15 3.19 15.46
C SER A 75 8.82 2.32 14.27
N TRP A 76 7.52 2.11 14.03
CA TRP A 76 7.02 1.44 12.85
C TRP A 76 6.75 2.44 11.73
N ASN A 77 7.22 2.12 10.53
CA ASN A 77 6.92 2.82 9.30
C ASN A 77 6.21 1.88 8.31
N LEU A 78 5.46 2.43 7.37
CA LEU A 78 4.75 1.67 6.35
C LEU A 78 5.10 2.24 4.98
N PHE A 79 6.27 1.86 4.47
CA PHE A 79 6.80 2.34 3.18
C PHE A 79 6.29 1.50 2.01
N ASP A 80 6.00 0.21 2.26
CA ASP A 80 5.50 -0.71 1.24
C ASP A 80 3.99 -0.54 1.09
N GLN A 81 3.57 0.18 0.05
CA GLN A 81 2.19 0.57 -0.14
C GLN A 81 1.65 0.09 -1.49
N ILE A 82 0.35 -0.17 -1.52
CA ILE A 82 -0.41 -0.47 -2.73
C ILE A 82 -1.57 0.52 -2.77
N VAL A 83 -1.49 1.50 -3.65
CA VAL A 83 -2.54 2.51 -3.84
C VAL A 83 -3.27 2.24 -5.15
N MET A 84 -4.53 2.64 -5.21
CA MET A 84 -5.38 2.37 -6.36
C MET A 84 -6.30 3.55 -6.66
N ASN A 85 -6.76 3.67 -7.90
CA ASN A 85 -7.76 4.66 -8.22
C ASN A 85 -9.18 4.21 -7.84
N GLY A 86 -10.14 5.13 -7.90
CA GLY A 86 -11.54 4.91 -7.53
C GLY A 86 -12.22 3.79 -8.30
N TYR A 87 -11.66 3.35 -9.44
CA TYR A 87 -12.18 2.25 -10.25
C TYR A 87 -12.44 0.97 -9.45
N PHE A 88 -11.59 0.66 -8.47
CA PHE A 88 -11.69 -0.57 -7.67
C PHE A 88 -12.64 -0.47 -6.47
N LEU A 89 -13.29 0.67 -6.25
CA LEU A 89 -14.15 0.87 -5.09
C LEU A 89 -15.63 0.58 -5.40
N LYS A 90 -16.35 -0.01 -4.41
CA LYS A 90 -17.75 -0.45 -4.58
C LYS A 90 -18.73 0.65 -5.01
N HIS A 91 -18.45 1.91 -4.67
CA HIS A 91 -19.32 3.04 -5.01
C HIS A 91 -19.03 3.61 -6.39
N TYR A 92 -18.07 3.05 -7.14
CA TYR A 92 -17.86 3.43 -8.53
C TYR A 92 -19.08 3.08 -9.36
N SER A 93 -19.68 4.07 -9.99
CA SER A 93 -20.93 3.97 -10.76
C SER A 93 -20.72 4.25 -12.26
N GLY A 94 -19.56 3.90 -12.81
CA GLY A 94 -19.29 3.99 -14.25
C GLY A 94 -20.21 3.08 -15.07
N LYS A 95 -20.24 3.25 -16.39
CA LYS A 95 -21.08 2.46 -17.31
C LYS A 95 -20.79 0.96 -17.24
N ASP A 96 -19.55 0.62 -16.92
CA ASP A 96 -19.10 -0.75 -16.70
C ASP A 96 -18.69 -0.88 -15.24
N LYS A 97 -19.36 -1.76 -14.51
CA LYS A 97 -18.97 -2.11 -13.14
C LYS A 97 -17.51 -2.59 -13.15
N PRO A 98 -16.68 -2.24 -12.15
CA PRO A 98 -15.33 -2.75 -12.09
C PRO A 98 -15.33 -4.28 -12.12
N GLN A 99 -14.47 -4.85 -12.93
CA GLN A 99 -14.32 -6.32 -12.98
C GLN A 99 -13.75 -6.88 -11.68
N LEU A 100 -13.00 -6.03 -10.96
CA LEU A 100 -12.39 -6.34 -9.67
C LEU A 100 -12.74 -5.24 -8.67
N THR A 101 -13.19 -5.64 -7.48
CA THR A 101 -13.57 -4.72 -6.41
C THR A 101 -12.66 -4.91 -5.22
N PHE A 102 -12.12 -3.82 -4.68
CA PHE A 102 -11.31 -3.81 -3.46
C PHE A 102 -12.13 -4.25 -2.24
N VAL A 103 -11.56 -5.15 -1.45
CA VAL A 103 -12.15 -5.65 -0.21
C VAL A 103 -11.38 -5.19 1.00
N ARG A 104 -10.06 -5.43 1.01
CA ARG A 104 -9.20 -5.08 2.14
C ARG A 104 -7.72 -5.04 1.74
N ALA A 105 -6.93 -4.40 2.60
CA ALA A 105 -5.46 -4.45 2.54
C ALA A 105 -4.93 -5.02 3.85
N ASP A 106 -3.79 -5.71 3.78
CA ASP A 106 -3.11 -6.25 4.96
C ASP A 106 -1.59 -6.14 4.81
N VAL A 107 -0.90 -6.10 5.96
CA VAL A 107 0.53 -6.36 6.08
C VAL A 107 0.69 -7.82 6.48
N LEU A 108 1.44 -8.61 5.71
CA LEU A 108 1.66 -10.03 5.98
C LEU A 108 2.73 -10.19 7.06
N ASN A 109 2.29 -10.14 8.31
CA ASN A 109 3.14 -10.22 9.49
C ASN A 109 2.98 -11.61 10.16
N LYS A 110 3.49 -12.65 9.52
CA LYS A 110 3.45 -14.03 10.04
C LYS A 110 4.65 -14.31 10.94
N GLU A 111 4.50 -15.26 11.86
CA GLU A 111 5.52 -15.62 12.84
C GLU A 111 6.87 -15.95 12.19
N PHE A 112 6.87 -16.75 11.12
CA PHE A 112 8.09 -17.13 10.40
C PHE A 112 8.82 -15.97 9.71
N LEU A 113 8.17 -14.79 9.56
CA LEU A 113 8.76 -13.58 9.02
C LEU A 113 9.36 -12.68 10.09
N ARG A 114 9.22 -13.04 11.39
CA ARG A 114 9.62 -12.19 12.51
C ARG A 114 10.90 -12.66 13.14
N THR A 115 11.64 -11.71 13.69
CA THR A 115 12.70 -11.97 14.68
C THR A 115 12.04 -12.48 15.96
N THR A 116 12.57 -13.57 16.51
CA THR A 116 11.95 -14.30 17.64
C THR A 116 12.40 -13.82 19.01
N ASP A 117 13.56 -13.16 19.08
CA ASP A 117 14.19 -12.78 20.34
C ASP A 117 15.00 -11.47 20.26
N GLY A 118 15.53 -11.04 21.41
CA GLY A 118 16.36 -9.84 21.55
C GLY A 118 15.61 -8.53 21.36
N ASP A 119 16.36 -7.45 21.22
CA ASP A 119 15.85 -6.07 21.13
C ASP A 119 14.98 -5.83 19.87
N ARG A 120 15.04 -6.74 18.92
CA ARG A 120 14.28 -6.67 17.66
C ARG A 120 13.16 -7.70 17.58
N GLN A 121 12.77 -8.30 18.70
CA GLN A 121 11.66 -9.27 18.73
C GLN A 121 10.40 -8.67 18.06
N GLY A 122 9.82 -9.42 17.14
CA GLY A 122 8.64 -9.00 16.38
C GLY A 122 8.92 -8.16 15.12
N TYR A 123 10.17 -7.70 14.92
CA TYR A 123 10.57 -7.00 13.69
C TYR A 123 10.75 -8.00 12.54
N PRO A 124 10.70 -7.54 11.28
CA PRO A 124 11.03 -8.38 10.14
C PRO A 124 12.38 -9.09 10.30
N LEU A 125 12.41 -10.39 10.01
CA LEU A 125 13.63 -11.20 10.08
C LEU A 125 14.46 -10.93 8.83
N ARG A 126 15.52 -10.14 9.00
CA ARG A 126 16.43 -9.73 7.94
C ARG A 126 17.28 -10.89 7.44
N THR A 127 17.63 -10.87 6.15
CA THR A 127 18.60 -11.80 5.58
C THR A 127 19.99 -11.58 6.18
N TYR A 128 20.39 -10.31 6.37
CA TYR A 128 21.66 -9.92 6.98
C TYR A 128 21.46 -8.81 8.02
N SER A 129 22.29 -8.80 9.05
CA SER A 129 22.42 -7.68 9.99
C SER A 129 23.88 -7.56 10.45
N GLY A 130 24.48 -6.36 10.28
CA GLY A 130 25.85 -6.13 10.66
C GLY A 130 26.87 -7.07 9.98
N GLY A 131 26.61 -7.50 8.75
CA GLY A 131 27.44 -8.46 8.01
C GLY A 131 27.22 -9.93 8.36
N VAL A 132 26.36 -10.24 9.35
CA VAL A 132 26.01 -11.61 9.76
C VAL A 132 24.78 -12.08 8.99
N PHE A 133 24.85 -13.29 8.42
CA PHE A 133 23.73 -13.95 7.76
C PHE A 133 22.75 -14.50 8.81
N LEU A 134 21.50 -14.04 8.77
CA LEU A 134 20.44 -14.41 9.72
C LEU A 134 19.42 -15.38 9.13
N ASN A 135 19.58 -15.75 7.85
CA ASN A 135 18.64 -16.64 7.15
C ASN A 135 17.19 -16.14 7.11
N GLY A 136 16.97 -14.84 7.21
CA GLY A 136 15.64 -14.24 7.09
C GLY A 136 15.31 -13.88 5.64
N TYR A 137 14.11 -13.39 5.42
CA TYR A 137 13.56 -13.13 4.09
C TYR A 137 13.78 -11.69 3.63
N SER A 138 13.47 -10.73 4.50
CA SER A 138 13.53 -9.29 4.20
C SER A 138 13.53 -8.49 5.50
N ASP A 139 13.97 -7.25 5.44
CA ASP A 139 13.80 -6.27 6.52
C ASP A 139 12.45 -5.52 6.44
N HIS A 140 11.60 -5.88 5.50
CA HIS A 140 10.23 -5.41 5.40
C HIS A 140 9.24 -6.57 5.40
N PHE A 141 8.05 -6.36 5.97
CA PHE A 141 6.91 -7.26 5.79
C PHE A 141 6.21 -6.98 4.47
N PRO A 142 5.81 -8.03 3.72
CA PRO A 142 5.05 -7.84 2.49
C PRO A 142 3.69 -7.20 2.75
N THR A 143 3.25 -6.37 1.81
CA THR A 143 1.88 -5.85 1.75
C THR A 143 1.05 -6.61 0.73
N GLN A 144 -0.25 -6.66 0.94
CA GLN A 144 -1.19 -7.30 0.03
C GLN A 144 -2.54 -6.59 0.04
N ILE A 145 -3.22 -6.65 -1.10
CA ILE A 145 -4.62 -6.26 -1.22
C ILE A 145 -5.46 -7.44 -1.71
N TYR A 146 -6.73 -7.45 -1.35
CA TYR A 146 -7.69 -8.43 -1.80
C TYR A 146 -8.68 -7.76 -2.74
N LEU A 147 -8.74 -8.28 -3.94
CA LEU A 147 -9.70 -7.89 -4.96
C LEU A 147 -10.64 -9.07 -5.22
N VAL A 148 -11.92 -8.81 -5.36
CA VAL A 148 -12.91 -9.82 -5.72
C VAL A 148 -13.54 -9.51 -7.06
N LYS A 149 -13.85 -10.55 -7.79
CA LYS A 149 -14.66 -10.52 -9.02
C LYS A 149 -16.00 -11.16 -8.72
N GLU A 150 -17.11 -10.52 -9.12
CA GLU A 150 -18.41 -11.18 -9.05
C GLU A 150 -18.40 -12.42 -9.98
N ALA A 151 -18.81 -13.56 -9.45
CA ALA A 151 -19.02 -14.75 -10.27
C ALA A 151 -20.19 -14.48 -11.21
N LYS A 152 -20.00 -14.79 -12.49
CA LYS A 152 -21.09 -14.77 -13.47
C LYS A 152 -22.00 -15.97 -13.29
#